data_8a41234cce11dc44ba8cf44b1067d36c
#
_entry.id   8a41234cce11dc44ba8cf44b1067d36c
#
_cell.length_a   1.000
_cell.length_b   1.000
_cell.length_c   1.000
_cell.angle_alpha   90.00
_cell.angle_beta   90.00
_cell.angle_gamma   90.00
#
_symmetry.space_group_name_H-M   'P 1'
#
loop_
_entity.id
_entity.type
_entity.pdbx_description
1 polymer ?
#
loop_
_entity_poly.entity_id
_entity_poly.type
_entity_poly.pdbx_seq_one_letter_code
_entity_poly.pdbx_strand_id
1 'polypeptide(L)'
;MSNEDVKVLVIDDSNTIRRSAEIFLRQGGHEVVLAEDGFDALAKVNDHAPDMIFCDILMPRLDGYQTCAIIKRNPKFSAVPVIMLSSKDGLFDKARGRMVGSEDYLTKPFTKDQLLQAVAQHRRVTV
;
A
#
# COMPACT_ATOMS: atom_id res chain seq x y z
N MET A 1 13.79 -20.99 -5.85
CA MET A 1 12.73 -20.31 -5.13
C MET A 1 12.62 -18.87 -5.62
N SER A 2 11.43 -18.47 -5.96
CA SER A 2 11.21 -17.12 -6.45
C SER A 2 11.21 -16.12 -5.30
N ASN A 3 11.98 -15.02 -5.42
CA ASN A 3 11.95 -13.91 -4.49
C ASN A 3 10.97 -12.84 -4.96
N GLU A 4 10.15 -13.17 -5.95
CA GLU A 4 9.29 -12.19 -6.60
C GLU A 4 7.92 -12.09 -5.93
N ASP A 5 7.49 -13.19 -5.30
CA ASP A 5 6.17 -13.23 -4.68
C ASP A 5 6.19 -12.51 -3.35
N VAL A 6 5.42 -11.46 -3.25
CA VAL A 6 5.21 -10.77 -1.99
C VAL A 6 3.73 -10.70 -1.72
N LYS A 7 3.37 -10.62 -0.44
CA LYS A 7 1.99 -10.41 -0.03
C LYS A 7 1.76 -8.91 0.07
N VAL A 8 0.88 -8.39 -0.76
CA VAL A 8 0.61 -6.97 -0.86
C VAL A 8 -0.79 -6.65 -0.35
N LEU A 9 -0.88 -5.70 0.58
CA LEU A 9 -2.16 -5.18 1.04
C LEU A 9 -2.46 -3.90 0.27
N VAL A 10 -3.65 -3.82 -0.33
CA VAL A 10 -4.11 -2.63 -1.04
C VAL A 10 -5.29 -2.03 -0.28
N ILE A 11 -5.13 -0.79 0.15
CA ILE A 11 -6.12 -0.06 0.93
C ILE A 11 -6.66 1.09 0.08
N ASP A 12 -7.92 1.02 -0.32
CA ASP A 12 -8.54 2.09 -1.11
C ASP A 12 -10.05 1.95 -0.97
N ASP A 13 -10.77 3.06 -0.83
CA ASP A 13 -12.22 3.02 -0.70
C ASP A 13 -12.92 2.86 -2.03
N SER A 14 -12.21 2.94 -3.15
CA SER A 14 -12.75 2.73 -4.49
C SER A 14 -12.68 1.26 -4.88
N ASN A 15 -13.83 0.65 -5.19
CA ASN A 15 -13.88 -0.72 -5.71
C ASN A 15 -13.10 -0.86 -7.00
N THR A 16 -13.18 0.15 -7.87
CA THR A 16 -12.49 0.13 -9.16
C THR A 16 -10.99 0.09 -8.99
N ILE A 17 -10.46 0.92 -8.10
CA ILE A 17 -9.02 0.95 -7.84
C ILE A 17 -8.55 -0.35 -7.20
N ARG A 18 -9.28 -0.85 -6.19
CA ARG A 18 -8.91 -2.12 -5.56
C ARG A 18 -8.88 -3.26 -6.57
N ARG A 19 -9.89 -3.32 -7.44
CA ARG A 19 -9.97 -4.38 -8.44
C ARG A 19 -8.83 -4.29 -9.45
N SER A 20 -8.53 -3.09 -9.93
CA SER A 20 -7.41 -2.89 -10.88
C SER A 20 -6.10 -3.31 -10.25
N ALA A 21 -5.85 -2.87 -9.02
CA ALA A 21 -4.63 -3.21 -8.31
C ALA A 21 -4.52 -4.73 -8.11
N GLU A 22 -5.61 -5.36 -7.72
CA GLU A 22 -5.63 -6.80 -7.51
C GLU A 22 -5.25 -7.55 -8.78
N ILE A 23 -5.88 -7.19 -9.90
CA ILE A 23 -5.62 -7.85 -11.18
C ILE A 23 -4.15 -7.70 -11.57
N PHE A 24 -3.64 -6.47 -11.50
CA PHE A 24 -2.25 -6.18 -11.89
C PHE A 24 -1.25 -6.93 -11.02
N LEU A 25 -1.47 -6.91 -9.70
CA LEU A 25 -0.54 -7.55 -8.77
C LEU A 25 -0.56 -9.07 -8.91
N ARG A 26 -1.73 -9.66 -9.11
CA ARG A 26 -1.83 -11.11 -9.31
C ARG A 26 -1.18 -11.53 -10.62
N GLN A 27 -1.31 -10.72 -11.66
CA GLN A 27 -0.63 -10.98 -12.93
C GLN A 27 0.88 -10.94 -12.75
N GLY A 28 1.37 -10.17 -11.80
CA GLY A 28 2.79 -10.12 -11.47
C GLY A 28 3.25 -11.22 -10.53
N GLY A 29 2.37 -12.15 -10.16
CA GLY A 29 2.72 -13.29 -9.32
C GLY A 29 2.59 -13.02 -7.82
N HIS A 30 2.02 -11.89 -7.43
CA HIS A 30 1.94 -11.53 -6.01
C HIS A 30 0.63 -11.98 -5.38
N GLU A 31 0.69 -12.23 -4.08
CA GLU A 31 -0.50 -12.49 -3.27
C GLU A 31 -1.10 -11.14 -2.86
N VAL A 32 -2.42 -11.01 -2.90
CA VAL A 32 -3.08 -9.72 -2.66
C VAL A 32 -4.13 -9.84 -1.58
N VAL A 33 -4.11 -8.89 -0.65
CA VAL A 33 -5.14 -8.71 0.36
C VAL A 33 -5.72 -7.32 0.16
N LEU A 34 -7.03 -7.17 0.24
CA LEU A 34 -7.71 -5.90 -0.02
C LEU A 34 -8.37 -5.38 1.25
N ALA A 35 -8.31 -4.07 1.45
CA ALA A 35 -9.01 -3.39 2.53
C ALA A 35 -9.72 -2.15 1.97
N GLU A 36 -10.93 -1.90 2.45
CA GLU A 36 -11.77 -0.83 1.89
C GLU A 36 -11.67 0.49 2.66
N ASP A 37 -11.08 0.49 3.85
CA ASP A 37 -10.85 1.70 4.64
C ASP A 37 -9.71 1.47 5.63
N GLY A 38 -9.39 2.52 6.40
CA GLY A 38 -8.28 2.45 7.33
C GLY A 38 -8.49 1.46 8.47
N PHE A 39 -9.72 1.35 8.97
CA PHE A 39 -10.01 0.42 10.05
C PHE A 39 -9.92 -1.03 9.58
N ASP A 40 -10.47 -1.32 8.40
CA ASP A 40 -10.35 -2.64 7.79
C ASP A 40 -8.88 -2.98 7.55
N ALA A 41 -8.09 -1.98 7.13
CA ALA A 41 -6.66 -2.15 6.91
C ALA A 41 -5.93 -2.58 8.18
N LEU A 42 -6.24 -1.96 9.31
CA LEU A 42 -5.57 -2.29 10.57
C LEU A 42 -5.84 -3.75 10.96
N ALA A 43 -7.07 -4.21 10.77
CA ALA A 43 -7.40 -5.61 11.00
C ALA A 43 -6.64 -6.54 10.06
N LYS A 44 -6.61 -6.18 8.76
CA LYS A 44 -5.95 -7.00 7.74
C LYS A 44 -4.44 -7.08 7.92
N VAL A 45 -3.81 -5.99 8.35
CA VAL A 45 -2.38 -5.99 8.64
C VAL A 45 -2.06 -7.00 9.74
N ASN A 46 -2.84 -7.02 10.81
CA ASN A 46 -2.64 -7.98 11.89
C ASN A 46 -2.88 -9.42 11.42
N ASP A 47 -3.93 -9.63 10.66
CA ASP A 47 -4.35 -10.99 10.28
C ASP A 47 -3.45 -11.60 9.21
N HIS A 48 -2.91 -10.79 8.31
CA HIS A 48 -2.20 -11.29 7.13
C HIS A 48 -0.72 -10.97 7.11
N ALA A 49 -0.23 -10.04 7.92
CA ALA A 49 1.18 -9.66 7.97
C ALA A 49 1.75 -9.40 6.56
N PRO A 50 1.25 -8.40 5.83
CA PRO A 50 1.69 -8.15 4.46
C PRO A 50 3.15 -7.72 4.39
N ASP A 51 3.77 -7.97 3.25
CA ASP A 51 5.16 -7.59 2.98
C ASP A 51 5.26 -6.16 2.43
N MET A 52 4.17 -5.64 1.90
CA MET A 52 4.11 -4.31 1.31
C MET A 52 2.68 -3.79 1.34
N ILE A 53 2.51 -2.48 1.43
CA ILE A 53 1.20 -1.86 1.55
C ILE A 53 1.08 -0.71 0.56
N PHE A 54 -0.01 -0.67 -0.21
CA PHE A 54 -0.43 0.50 -0.97
C PHE A 54 -1.65 1.09 -0.25
N CYS A 55 -1.61 2.38 0.03
CA CYS A 55 -2.62 3.03 0.88
C CYS A 55 -3.13 4.32 0.26
N ASP A 56 -4.42 4.37 -0.04
CA ASP A 56 -5.09 5.59 -0.50
C ASP A 56 -5.00 6.68 0.56
N ILE A 57 -4.76 7.90 0.12
CA ILE A 57 -4.65 9.05 1.03
C ILE A 57 -6.02 9.51 1.51
N LEU A 58 -6.97 9.67 0.59
CA LEU A 58 -8.28 10.22 0.90
C LEU A 58 -9.29 9.11 1.17
N MET A 59 -9.51 8.85 2.44
CA MET A 59 -10.51 7.89 2.90
C MET A 59 -11.31 8.50 4.04
N PRO A 60 -12.61 8.17 4.16
CA PRO A 60 -13.41 8.71 5.25
C PRO A 60 -12.96 8.18 6.61
N ARG A 61 -13.14 9.00 7.64
CA ARG A 61 -12.89 8.68 9.04
C ARG A 61 -11.41 8.55 9.39
N LEU A 62 -10.68 7.68 8.72
CA LEU A 62 -9.26 7.46 8.96
C LEU A 62 -8.57 7.58 7.60
N ASP A 63 -7.84 8.67 7.37
CA ASP A 63 -7.17 8.88 6.08
C ASP A 63 -5.90 8.04 5.95
N GLY A 64 -5.27 8.12 4.80
CA GLY A 64 -4.07 7.31 4.53
C GLY A 64 -2.88 7.68 5.40
N TYR A 65 -2.70 8.96 5.70
CA TYR A 65 -1.60 9.38 6.58
C TYR A 65 -1.80 8.82 7.98
N GLN A 66 -3.01 8.91 8.50
CA GLN A 66 -3.34 8.38 9.83
C GLN A 66 -3.17 6.86 9.86
N THR A 67 -3.66 6.18 8.84
CA THR A 67 -3.55 4.72 8.74
C THR A 67 -2.07 4.30 8.72
N CYS A 68 -1.27 4.94 7.88
CA CYS A 68 0.16 4.66 7.78
C CYS A 68 0.86 4.88 9.13
N ALA A 69 0.56 6.02 9.78
CA ALA A 69 1.18 6.33 11.07
C ALA A 69 0.89 5.26 12.11
N ILE A 70 -0.35 4.77 12.16
CA ILE A 70 -0.72 3.72 13.13
C ILE A 70 0.02 2.43 12.82
N ILE A 71 0.06 2.03 11.55
CA ILE A 71 0.76 0.81 11.14
C ILE A 71 2.25 0.90 11.51
N LYS A 72 2.88 2.02 11.20
CA LYS A 72 4.31 2.20 11.41
C LYS A 72 4.70 2.30 12.89
N ARG A 73 3.78 2.67 13.76
CA ARG A 73 4.03 2.69 15.20
C ARG A 73 4.16 1.30 15.79
N ASN A 74 3.59 0.31 15.16
CA ASN A 74 3.69 -1.06 15.63
C ASN A 74 5.05 -1.62 15.22
N PRO A 75 5.93 -1.98 16.18
CA PRO A 75 7.27 -2.48 15.84
C PRO A 75 7.23 -3.68 14.90
N LYS A 76 6.15 -4.45 14.96
CA LYS A 76 5.97 -5.63 14.11
C LYS A 76 5.87 -5.26 12.63
N PHE A 77 5.36 -4.06 12.32
CA PHE A 77 5.11 -3.63 10.95
C PHE A 77 5.88 -2.37 10.56
N SER A 78 6.72 -1.85 11.44
CA SER A 78 7.42 -0.59 11.20
C SER A 78 8.35 -0.63 9.98
N ALA A 79 8.82 -1.80 9.61
CA ALA A 79 9.72 -1.96 8.45
C ALA A 79 8.98 -2.32 7.16
N VAL A 80 7.66 -2.51 7.20
CA VAL A 80 6.89 -2.85 6.00
C VAL A 80 6.77 -1.59 5.13
N PRO A 81 7.20 -1.65 3.85
CA PRO A 81 7.09 -0.48 2.98
C PRO A 81 5.63 -0.09 2.74
N VAL A 82 5.35 1.20 2.87
CA VAL A 82 4.02 1.77 2.58
C VAL A 82 4.18 2.78 1.45
N ILE A 83 3.48 2.55 0.35
CA ILE A 83 3.42 3.45 -0.80
C ILE A 83 2.04 4.09 -0.82
N MET A 84 1.99 5.43 -0.79
CA MET A 84 0.72 6.14 -0.79
C MET A 84 0.14 6.22 -2.19
N LEU A 85 -1.17 6.08 -2.31
CA LEU A 85 -1.89 6.24 -3.58
C LEU A 85 -2.56 7.60 -3.58
N SER A 86 -2.13 8.46 -4.50
CA SER A 86 -2.60 9.83 -4.60
C SER A 86 -3.42 10.01 -5.86
N SER A 87 -4.56 10.72 -5.79
CA SER A 87 -5.31 11.05 -7.00
C SER A 87 -4.50 12.01 -7.86
N LYS A 88 -4.82 12.05 -9.17
CA LYS A 88 -4.14 12.90 -10.12
C LYS A 88 -4.17 14.38 -9.70
N ASP A 89 -5.30 14.80 -9.15
CA ASP A 89 -5.47 16.15 -8.64
C ASP A 89 -5.21 16.24 -7.14
N GLY A 90 -4.74 15.15 -6.57
CA GLY A 90 -4.51 15.05 -5.15
C GLY A 90 -3.29 15.83 -4.73
N LEU A 91 -3.37 16.37 -3.52
CA LEU A 91 -2.29 17.15 -2.95
C LEU A 91 -1.49 16.24 -2.01
N PHE A 92 -0.71 15.33 -2.61
CA PHE A 92 0.16 14.51 -1.78
C PHE A 92 1.21 15.40 -1.14
N ASP A 93 1.21 15.43 0.18
CA ASP A 93 2.20 16.16 0.94
C ASP A 93 3.38 15.23 1.23
N LYS A 94 4.47 15.44 0.50
CA LYS A 94 5.67 14.60 0.64
C LYS A 94 6.24 14.65 2.04
N ALA A 95 6.24 15.85 2.65
CA ALA A 95 6.76 16.00 4.00
C ALA A 95 5.91 15.23 5.00
N ARG A 96 4.59 15.33 4.88
CA ARG A 96 3.67 14.60 5.74
C ARG A 96 3.80 13.09 5.55
N GLY A 97 3.95 12.67 4.29
CA GLY A 97 4.19 11.26 3.99
C GLY A 97 5.42 10.73 4.67
N ARG A 98 6.53 11.47 4.62
CA ARG A 98 7.75 11.07 5.31
C ARG A 98 7.57 11.04 6.83
N MET A 99 6.85 12.00 7.37
CA MET A 99 6.60 12.07 8.82
C MET A 99 5.86 10.85 9.34
N VAL A 100 4.95 10.29 8.55
CA VAL A 100 4.22 9.08 8.95
C VAL A 100 4.93 7.80 8.55
N GLY A 101 6.05 7.90 7.85
CA GLY A 101 6.89 6.75 7.53
C GLY A 101 6.62 6.09 6.18
N SER A 102 5.85 6.73 5.29
CA SER A 102 5.67 6.17 3.95
C SER A 102 6.95 6.30 3.14
N GLU A 103 7.24 5.32 2.30
CA GLU A 103 8.47 5.26 1.51
C GLU A 103 8.34 5.98 0.18
N ASP A 104 7.13 6.07 -0.39
CA ASP A 104 6.92 6.63 -1.71
C ASP A 104 5.44 6.91 -1.94
N TYR A 105 5.12 7.40 -3.13
CA TYR A 105 3.73 7.56 -3.56
C TYR A 105 3.58 7.22 -5.03
N LEU A 106 2.36 6.88 -5.43
CA LEU A 106 2.01 6.54 -6.80
C LEU A 106 0.71 7.26 -7.14
N THR A 107 0.65 7.86 -8.33
CA THR A 107 -0.52 8.62 -8.75
C THR A 107 -1.58 7.70 -9.38
N LYS A 108 -2.85 7.91 -9.03
CA LYS A 108 -3.98 7.20 -9.63
C LYS A 108 -4.53 8.02 -10.80
N PRO A 109 -4.91 7.42 -11.90
CA PRO A 109 -4.82 5.99 -12.19
C PRO A 109 -3.39 5.57 -12.51
N PHE A 110 -3.02 4.39 -12.08
CA PHE A 110 -1.71 3.81 -12.34
C PHE A 110 -1.82 2.72 -13.40
N THR A 111 -0.72 2.49 -14.12
CA THR A 111 -0.64 1.37 -15.04
C THR A 111 -0.16 0.12 -14.30
N LYS A 112 -0.34 -1.03 -14.93
CA LYS A 112 0.19 -2.29 -14.41
C LYS A 112 1.70 -2.19 -14.18
N ASP A 113 2.42 -1.64 -15.17
CA ASP A 113 3.88 -1.54 -15.08
C ASP A 113 4.31 -0.63 -13.93
N GLN A 114 3.62 0.49 -13.73
CA GLN A 114 3.92 1.40 -12.63
C GLN A 114 3.74 0.71 -11.28
N LEU A 115 2.65 -0.04 -11.14
CA LEU A 115 2.36 -0.72 -9.88
C LEU A 115 3.37 -1.82 -9.60
N LEU A 116 3.66 -2.66 -10.60
CA LEU A 116 4.61 -3.76 -10.44
C LEU A 116 6.04 -3.25 -10.22
N GLN A 117 6.39 -2.14 -10.86
CA GLN A 117 7.69 -1.53 -10.65
C GLN A 117 7.83 -0.99 -9.24
N ALA A 118 6.77 -0.41 -8.68
CA ALA A 118 6.79 0.06 -7.29
C ALA A 118 7.04 -1.09 -6.33
N VAL A 119 6.41 -2.25 -6.58
CA VAL A 119 6.67 -3.44 -5.77
C VAL A 119 8.13 -3.85 -5.87
N ALA A 120 8.66 -3.95 -7.09
CA ALA A 120 10.05 -4.38 -7.30
C ALA A 120 11.05 -3.41 -6.65
N GLN A 121 10.75 -2.11 -6.69
CA GLN A 121 11.65 -1.09 -6.18
C GLN A 121 11.68 -1.05 -4.65
N HIS A 122 10.55 -1.28 -4.01
CA HIS A 122 10.42 -1.07 -2.57
C HIS A 122 10.36 -2.34 -1.73
N ARG A 123 10.20 -3.49 -2.36
CA ARG A 123 10.15 -4.75 -1.60
C ARG A 123 11.46 -4.95 -0.85
N ARG A 124 11.35 -5.48 0.36
CA ARG A 124 12.55 -5.76 1.15
C ARG A 124 13.28 -6.96 0.57
N VAL A 125 14.60 -6.86 0.51
CA VAL A 125 15.43 -7.97 0.09
C VAL A 125 15.74 -8.81 1.32
N THR A 126 15.38 -10.10 1.24
CA THR A 126 15.74 -11.06 2.29
C THR A 126 17.05 -11.71 1.87
N VAL A 127 18.05 -11.53 2.67
CA VAL A 127 19.38 -12.09 2.43
C VAL A 127 19.55 -13.36 3.22
#